data_e1ca2d4bacc8be9878d333a393fff932
#
_entry.id   e1ca2d4bacc8be9878d333a393fff932
#
_cell.length_a   1.000
_cell.length_b   1.000
_cell.length_c   1.000
_cell.angle_alpha   90.00
_cell.angle_beta   90.00
_cell.angle_gamma   90.00
#
_symmetry.space_group_name_H-M   'P 1'
#
loop_
_entity.id
_entity.type
_entity.pdbx_description
1 polymer ?
#
loop_
_entity_poly.entity_id
_entity_poly.type
_entity_poly.pdbx_seq_one_letter_code
_entity_poly.pdbx_strand_id
1 'polypeptide(L)'
;LLFISVQGYLQFQYELLTDNLGWSTLVTAAFFFFIAYRFDNLGILSLAITALASFWSISVSPQKWYSNEFFETANLHITAIFFGLILGGLAMALDWKSIKKHFTFTYINFCILIFFVGATAGLFEEDYYFIYLLLIYAGCAFAIFYANRERSFLFLLYAFVFGYIGTTYLMTVLVFDSVPELIFYYAILSCGGFVYFIVSYKNFFTRKV
;
A
#
# COMPACT_ATOMS: atom_id res chain seq x y z
N LEU A 1 3.78 -11.41 19.76
CA LEU A 1 3.49 -12.82 19.49
C LEU A 1 2.54 -13.40 20.55
N LEU A 2 2.87 -13.36 21.85
CA LEU A 2 2.09 -13.96 22.93
C LEU A 2 0.62 -13.47 22.95
N PHE A 3 0.38 -12.17 22.75
CA PHE A 3 -0.96 -11.61 22.66
C PHE A 3 -1.78 -12.21 21.50
N ILE A 4 -1.18 -12.31 20.30
CA ILE A 4 -1.83 -12.91 19.12
C ILE A 4 -2.14 -14.38 19.37
N SER A 5 -1.22 -15.12 19.99
CA SER A 5 -1.43 -16.54 20.31
C SER A 5 -2.55 -16.74 21.32
N VAL A 6 -2.62 -15.91 22.38
CA VAL A 6 -3.69 -15.95 23.37
C VAL A 6 -5.02 -15.60 22.74
N GLN A 7 -5.07 -14.55 21.90
CA GLN A 7 -6.27 -14.16 21.20
C GLN A 7 -6.77 -15.26 20.25
N GLY A 8 -5.87 -15.87 19.47
CA GLY A 8 -6.20 -17.02 18.61
C GLY A 8 -6.74 -18.23 19.39
N TYR A 9 -6.12 -18.53 20.55
CA TYR A 9 -6.60 -19.59 21.42
C TYR A 9 -8.00 -19.30 21.99
N LEU A 10 -8.25 -18.08 22.49
CA LEU A 10 -9.55 -17.68 23.00
C LEU A 10 -10.64 -17.72 21.92
N GLN A 11 -10.30 -17.29 20.72
CA GLN A 11 -11.21 -17.34 19.58
C GLN A 11 -11.56 -18.78 19.20
N PHE A 12 -10.55 -19.68 19.16
CA PHE A 12 -10.76 -21.09 18.84
C PHE A 12 -11.57 -21.83 19.92
N GLN A 13 -11.26 -21.58 21.22
CA GLN A 13 -11.84 -22.32 22.33
C GLN A 13 -13.25 -21.86 22.70
N TYR A 14 -13.53 -20.55 22.58
CA TYR A 14 -14.76 -19.97 23.08
C TYR A 14 -15.66 -19.39 21.99
N GLU A 15 -15.25 -19.49 20.73
CA GLU A 15 -15.99 -18.95 19.55
C GLU A 15 -16.49 -17.50 19.76
N LEU A 16 -15.79 -16.72 20.60
CA LEU A 16 -16.23 -15.41 21.09
C LEU A 16 -16.48 -14.38 19.97
N LEU A 17 -15.93 -14.61 18.77
CA LEU A 17 -15.96 -13.66 17.65
C LEU A 17 -16.18 -14.36 16.29
N THR A 18 -16.79 -15.56 16.28
CA THR A 18 -17.03 -16.34 15.04
C THR A 18 -17.85 -15.57 14.01
N ASP A 19 -18.85 -14.82 14.46
CA ASP A 19 -19.71 -14.04 13.58
C ASP A 19 -19.07 -12.69 13.14
N ASN A 20 -17.98 -12.26 13.80
CA ASN A 20 -17.36 -10.95 13.56
C ASN A 20 -15.83 -11.01 13.65
N LEU A 21 -15.19 -11.75 12.74
CA LEU A 21 -13.72 -11.85 12.64
C LEU A 21 -13.02 -10.49 12.54
N GLY A 22 -13.68 -9.50 11.93
CA GLY A 22 -13.17 -8.14 11.85
C GLY A 22 -12.92 -7.49 13.22
N TRP A 23 -13.79 -7.69 14.19
CA TRP A 23 -13.61 -7.12 15.54
C TRP A 23 -12.35 -7.65 16.24
N SER A 24 -11.98 -8.91 15.99
CA SER A 24 -10.75 -9.50 16.52
C SER A 24 -9.51 -8.72 16.05
N THR A 25 -9.45 -8.40 14.77
CA THR A 25 -8.32 -7.62 14.20
C THR A 25 -8.33 -6.16 14.67
N LEU A 26 -9.51 -5.57 14.90
CA LEU A 26 -9.61 -4.21 15.44
C LEU A 26 -9.08 -4.13 16.89
N VAL A 27 -9.42 -5.11 17.74
CA VAL A 27 -8.91 -5.17 19.13
C VAL A 27 -7.39 -5.32 19.11
N THR A 28 -6.85 -6.17 18.22
CA THR A 28 -5.41 -6.32 18.02
C THR A 28 -4.76 -5.01 17.59
N ALA A 29 -5.36 -4.31 16.63
CA ALA A 29 -4.87 -3.02 16.16
C ALA A 29 -4.82 -1.99 17.29
N ALA A 30 -5.93 -1.83 18.05
CA ALA A 30 -6.01 -0.89 19.16
C ALA A 30 -4.95 -1.18 20.25
N PHE A 31 -4.76 -2.44 20.57
CA PHE A 31 -3.76 -2.86 21.55
C PHE A 31 -2.33 -2.53 21.05
N PHE A 32 -2.02 -2.83 19.80
CA PHE A 32 -0.71 -2.53 19.23
C PHE A 32 -0.47 -1.03 19.07
N PHE A 33 -1.49 -0.24 18.73
CA PHE A 33 -1.36 1.22 18.74
C PHE A 33 -1.01 1.74 20.13
N PHE A 34 -1.72 1.28 21.16
CA PHE A 34 -1.44 1.68 22.55
C PHE A 34 0.01 1.37 22.94
N ILE A 35 0.48 0.14 22.64
CA ILE A 35 1.86 -0.28 22.94
C ILE A 35 2.87 0.53 22.11
N ALA A 36 2.62 0.72 20.81
CA ALA A 36 3.51 1.47 19.93
C ALA A 36 3.73 2.90 20.44
N TYR A 37 2.65 3.58 20.83
CA TYR A 37 2.74 4.94 21.35
C TYR A 37 3.32 5.01 22.77
N ARG A 38 3.08 3.98 23.60
CA ARG A 38 3.61 3.92 24.97
C ARG A 38 5.11 3.61 25.01
N PHE A 39 5.58 2.70 24.17
CA PHE A 39 6.97 2.23 24.14
C PHE A 39 7.79 2.81 22.99
N ASP A 40 7.21 3.67 22.17
CA ASP A 40 7.87 4.38 21.08
C ASP A 40 8.53 3.45 20.04
N ASN A 41 7.83 2.38 19.64
CA ASN A 41 8.37 1.33 18.80
C ASN A 41 7.73 1.32 17.40
N LEU A 42 8.56 1.56 16.35
CA LEU A 42 8.13 1.59 14.94
C LEU A 42 7.66 0.23 14.43
N GLY A 43 8.26 -0.87 14.89
CA GLY A 43 7.87 -2.22 14.48
C GLY A 43 6.48 -2.57 14.98
N ILE A 44 6.15 -2.21 16.23
CA ILE A 44 4.80 -2.42 16.78
C ILE A 44 3.78 -1.51 16.08
N LEU A 45 4.17 -0.29 15.70
CA LEU A 45 3.33 0.60 14.91
C LEU A 45 2.99 -0.01 13.54
N SER A 46 3.97 -0.60 12.87
CA SER A 46 3.75 -1.30 11.60
C SER A 46 2.74 -2.44 11.74
N LEU A 47 2.86 -3.25 12.81
CA LEU A 47 1.90 -4.31 13.12
C LEU A 47 0.50 -3.75 13.42
N ALA A 48 0.41 -2.61 14.11
CA ALA A 48 -0.87 -1.95 14.40
C ALA A 48 -1.57 -1.49 13.12
N ILE A 49 -0.85 -0.85 12.20
CA ILE A 49 -1.38 -0.40 10.90
C ILE A 49 -1.80 -1.61 10.05
N THR A 50 -1.00 -2.67 10.03
CA THR A 50 -1.34 -3.90 9.29
C THR A 50 -2.60 -4.57 9.85
N ALA A 51 -2.74 -4.65 11.18
CA ALA A 51 -3.95 -5.18 11.81
C ALA A 51 -5.18 -4.32 11.51
N LEU A 52 -5.02 -2.99 11.48
CA LEU A 52 -6.10 -2.08 11.10
C LEU A 52 -6.48 -2.23 9.62
N ALA A 53 -5.51 -2.38 8.73
CA ALA A 53 -5.76 -2.65 7.32
C ALA A 53 -6.52 -3.98 7.12
N SER A 54 -6.15 -5.02 7.88
CA SER A 54 -6.86 -6.31 7.88
C SER A 54 -8.30 -6.18 8.35
N PHE A 55 -8.56 -5.38 9.39
CA PHE A 55 -9.93 -5.05 9.84
C PHE A 55 -10.76 -4.45 8.71
N TRP A 56 -10.24 -3.44 8.02
CA TRP A 56 -10.94 -2.79 6.91
C TRP A 56 -11.22 -3.78 5.76
N SER A 57 -10.24 -4.59 5.37
CA SER A 57 -10.39 -5.60 4.33
C SER A 57 -11.47 -6.63 4.65
N ILE A 58 -11.48 -7.18 5.88
CA ILE A 58 -12.45 -8.17 6.33
C ILE A 58 -13.85 -7.54 6.46
N SER A 59 -13.95 -6.28 6.91
CA SER A 59 -15.21 -5.57 7.06
C SER A 59 -15.90 -5.30 5.71
N VAL A 60 -15.14 -5.10 4.64
CA VAL A 60 -15.68 -4.88 3.29
C VAL A 60 -16.06 -6.20 2.62
N SER A 61 -15.34 -7.28 2.88
CA SER A 61 -15.57 -8.61 2.29
C SER A 61 -15.61 -9.73 3.33
N PRO A 62 -16.57 -9.75 4.26
CA PRO A 62 -16.56 -10.67 5.38
C PRO A 62 -16.74 -12.14 4.96
N GLN A 63 -17.46 -12.40 3.86
CA GLN A 63 -17.76 -13.76 3.40
C GLN A 63 -16.72 -14.33 2.43
N LYS A 64 -15.86 -13.49 1.84
CA LYS A 64 -14.94 -13.88 0.78
C LYS A 64 -13.47 -13.93 1.19
N TRP A 65 -13.15 -13.57 2.44
CA TRP A 65 -11.76 -13.46 2.92
C TRP A 65 -10.95 -14.79 2.83
N TYR A 66 -11.63 -15.94 2.80
CA TYR A 66 -11.03 -17.27 2.65
C TYR A 66 -11.23 -17.89 1.27
N SER A 67 -11.94 -17.21 0.35
CA SER A 67 -12.18 -17.68 -1.02
C SER A 67 -11.20 -17.02 -2.01
N ASN A 68 -10.99 -17.67 -3.14
CA ASN A 68 -10.15 -17.10 -4.21
C ASN A 68 -10.76 -15.84 -4.85
N GLU A 69 -12.04 -15.54 -4.55
CA GLU A 69 -12.77 -14.37 -5.05
C GLU A 69 -12.61 -13.13 -4.16
N PHE A 70 -11.72 -13.16 -3.17
CA PHE A 70 -11.53 -12.05 -2.23
C PHE A 70 -11.19 -10.72 -2.94
N PHE A 71 -10.38 -10.78 -3.99
CA PHE A 71 -9.96 -9.60 -4.76
C PHE A 71 -10.98 -9.15 -5.81
N GLU A 72 -12.00 -9.97 -6.13
CA GLU A 72 -13.06 -9.63 -7.09
C GLU A 72 -14.18 -8.79 -6.46
N THR A 73 -14.04 -8.39 -5.20
CA THR A 73 -15.05 -7.55 -4.53
C THR A 73 -14.90 -6.11 -4.99
N ALA A 74 -15.87 -5.64 -5.76
CA ALA A 74 -15.88 -4.33 -6.43
C ALA A 74 -15.52 -3.11 -5.55
N ASN A 75 -15.62 -3.21 -4.25
CA ASN A 75 -15.38 -2.08 -3.35
C ASN A 75 -14.04 -2.15 -2.58
N LEU A 76 -13.30 -3.26 -2.68
CA LEU A 76 -12.08 -3.45 -1.87
C LEU A 76 -10.97 -2.48 -2.28
N HIS A 77 -10.78 -2.26 -3.58
CA HIS A 77 -9.78 -1.35 -4.11
C HIS A 77 -10.08 0.11 -3.74
N ILE A 78 -11.36 0.54 -3.81
CA ILE A 78 -11.79 1.88 -3.39
C ILE A 78 -11.53 2.07 -1.90
N THR A 79 -11.89 1.07 -1.09
CA THR A 79 -11.67 1.09 0.37
C THR A 79 -10.19 1.20 0.71
N ALA A 80 -9.32 0.47 0.01
CA ALA A 80 -7.87 0.56 0.20
C ALA A 80 -7.33 1.96 -0.14
N ILE A 81 -7.80 2.58 -1.21
CA ILE A 81 -7.43 3.95 -1.58
C ILE A 81 -7.84 4.93 -0.47
N PHE A 82 -9.10 4.88 -0.01
CA PHE A 82 -9.57 5.75 1.08
C PHE A 82 -8.81 5.53 2.38
N PHE A 83 -8.53 4.27 2.73
CA PHE A 83 -7.74 3.95 3.92
C PHE A 83 -6.32 4.50 3.82
N GLY A 84 -5.67 4.36 2.66
CA GLY A 84 -4.37 4.97 2.39
C GLY A 84 -4.40 6.49 2.57
N LEU A 85 -5.42 7.18 2.03
CA LEU A 85 -5.57 8.63 2.18
C LEU A 85 -5.80 9.05 3.64
N ILE A 86 -6.57 8.30 4.41
CA ILE A 86 -6.77 8.55 5.85
C ILE A 86 -5.45 8.43 6.60
N LEU A 87 -4.64 7.39 6.33
CA LEU A 87 -3.31 7.24 6.93
C LEU A 87 -2.38 8.40 6.56
N GLY A 88 -2.44 8.87 5.31
CA GLY A 88 -1.69 10.04 4.86
C GLY A 88 -2.11 11.32 5.58
N GLY A 89 -3.40 11.53 5.75
CA GLY A 89 -3.95 12.65 6.53
C GLY A 89 -3.51 12.61 8.00
N LEU A 90 -3.54 11.44 8.62
CA LEU A 90 -3.02 11.23 9.98
C LEU A 90 -1.53 11.54 10.08
N ALA A 91 -0.73 11.07 9.12
CA ALA A 91 0.71 11.35 9.06
C ALA A 91 0.99 12.85 8.98
N MET A 92 0.28 13.58 8.11
CA MET A 92 0.42 15.04 7.99
C MET A 92 -0.01 15.76 9.26
N ALA A 93 -1.09 15.33 9.91
CA ALA A 93 -1.56 15.90 11.17
C ALA A 93 -0.54 15.70 12.32
N LEU A 94 0.10 14.53 12.38
CA LEU A 94 1.16 14.25 13.37
C LEU A 94 2.42 15.09 13.10
N ASP A 95 2.80 15.24 11.83
CA ASP A 95 3.95 16.09 11.44
C ASP A 95 3.69 17.56 11.82
N TRP A 96 2.49 18.09 11.52
CA TRP A 96 2.11 19.45 11.85
C TRP A 96 2.10 19.72 13.36
N LYS A 97 1.53 18.80 14.14
CA LYS A 97 1.50 18.90 15.60
C LYS A 97 2.83 18.57 16.28
N SER A 98 3.84 18.18 15.52
CA SER A 98 5.16 17.76 16.02
C SER A 98 5.09 16.60 17.03
N ILE A 99 4.05 15.79 16.98
CA ILE A 99 3.85 14.64 17.87
C ILE A 99 4.53 13.43 17.24
N LYS A 100 5.56 12.89 17.91
CA LYS A 100 6.30 11.68 17.48
C LYS A 100 6.65 11.68 15.98
N LYS A 101 7.38 12.69 15.54
CA LYS A 101 7.75 12.90 14.11
C LYS A 101 8.35 11.65 13.43
N HIS A 102 9.06 10.80 14.17
CA HIS A 102 9.64 9.58 13.62
C HIS A 102 8.57 8.54 13.22
N PHE A 103 7.33 8.63 13.73
CA PHE A 103 6.21 7.78 13.29
C PHE A 103 5.67 8.21 11.92
N THR A 104 5.82 9.49 11.55
CA THR A 104 5.33 10.06 10.29
C THR A 104 5.85 9.28 9.09
N PHE A 105 7.14 8.91 9.10
CA PHE A 105 7.73 8.10 8.03
C PHE A 105 7.02 6.76 7.85
N THR A 106 6.71 6.05 8.94
CA THR A 106 6.02 4.76 8.90
C THR A 106 4.59 4.92 8.38
N TYR A 107 3.84 5.92 8.87
CA TYR A 107 2.49 6.18 8.38
C TYR A 107 2.47 6.51 6.88
N ILE A 108 3.38 7.35 6.39
CA ILE A 108 3.45 7.70 4.97
C ILE A 108 3.87 6.50 4.12
N ASN A 109 4.78 5.65 4.63
CA ASN A 109 5.17 4.44 3.95
C ASN A 109 3.96 3.51 3.71
N PHE A 110 3.16 3.26 4.73
CA PHE A 110 1.94 2.45 4.60
C PHE A 110 0.86 3.15 3.77
N CYS A 111 0.70 4.47 3.92
CA CYS A 111 -0.21 5.27 3.10
C CYS A 111 0.08 5.05 1.60
N ILE A 112 1.32 5.28 1.18
CA ILE A 112 1.73 5.18 -0.23
C ILE A 112 1.58 3.73 -0.72
N LEU A 113 2.02 2.74 0.06
CA LEU A 113 1.93 1.34 -0.32
C LEU A 113 0.47 0.89 -0.52
N ILE A 114 -0.39 1.15 0.47
CA ILE A 114 -1.81 0.74 0.43
C ILE A 114 -2.56 1.48 -0.67
N PHE A 115 -2.28 2.78 -0.85
CA PHE A 115 -2.85 3.57 -1.94
C PHE A 115 -2.50 2.98 -3.30
N PHE A 116 -1.23 2.65 -3.55
CA PHE A 116 -0.80 2.07 -4.81
C PHE A 116 -1.38 0.68 -5.04
N VAL A 117 -1.43 -0.17 -4.01
CA VAL A 117 -2.04 -1.50 -4.13
C VAL A 117 -3.53 -1.37 -4.49
N GLY A 118 -4.27 -0.46 -3.83
CA GLY A 118 -5.66 -0.21 -4.15
C GLY A 118 -5.85 0.36 -5.57
N ALA A 119 -5.05 1.36 -5.96
CA ALA A 119 -5.12 1.94 -7.31
C ALA A 119 -4.77 0.93 -8.41
N THR A 120 -3.78 0.06 -8.15
CA THR A 120 -3.39 -1.00 -9.10
C THR A 120 -4.47 -2.08 -9.21
N ALA A 121 -5.09 -2.47 -8.10
CA ALA A 121 -6.21 -3.42 -8.13
C ALA A 121 -7.38 -2.87 -8.96
N GLY A 122 -7.74 -1.59 -8.77
CA GLY A 122 -8.79 -0.94 -9.56
C GLY A 122 -8.42 -0.73 -11.04
N LEU A 123 -7.13 -0.71 -11.39
CA LEU A 123 -6.67 -0.59 -12.77
C LEU A 123 -7.11 -1.77 -13.65
N PHE A 124 -7.28 -2.96 -13.07
CA PHE A 124 -7.71 -4.15 -13.77
C PHE A 124 -9.25 -4.25 -13.93
N GLU A 125 -10.00 -3.29 -13.42
CA GLU A 125 -11.43 -3.16 -13.72
C GLU A 125 -11.63 -2.45 -15.06
N GLU A 126 -12.35 -3.09 -15.97
CA GLU A 126 -12.47 -2.66 -17.37
C GLU A 126 -13.15 -1.30 -17.53
N ASP A 127 -14.11 -0.93 -16.67
CA ASP A 127 -14.97 0.25 -16.88
C ASP A 127 -14.29 1.60 -16.58
N TYR A 128 -13.30 1.64 -15.66
CA TYR A 128 -12.76 2.91 -15.15
C TYR A 128 -11.23 2.95 -15.10
N TYR A 129 -10.53 2.14 -15.90
CA TYR A 129 -9.06 2.03 -15.88
C TYR A 129 -8.34 3.38 -16.00
N PHE A 130 -8.92 4.34 -16.76
CA PHE A 130 -8.30 5.66 -16.96
C PHE A 130 -8.20 6.48 -15.67
N ILE A 131 -9.22 6.40 -14.80
CA ILE A 131 -9.22 7.09 -13.50
C ILE A 131 -8.13 6.51 -12.59
N TYR A 132 -8.03 5.18 -12.52
CA TYR A 132 -7.01 4.51 -11.71
C TYR A 132 -5.60 4.76 -12.24
N LEU A 133 -5.43 4.82 -13.54
CA LEU A 133 -4.16 5.18 -14.17
C LEU A 133 -3.73 6.61 -13.80
N LEU A 134 -4.65 7.56 -13.81
CA LEU A 134 -4.40 8.93 -13.37
C LEU A 134 -4.03 8.97 -11.88
N LEU A 135 -4.72 8.19 -11.03
CA LEU A 135 -4.40 8.07 -9.61
C LEU A 135 -3.00 7.50 -9.39
N ILE A 136 -2.59 6.47 -10.13
CA ILE A 136 -1.24 5.90 -10.06
C ILE A 136 -0.19 6.95 -10.41
N TYR A 137 -0.35 7.70 -11.50
CA TYR A 137 0.63 8.73 -11.87
C TYR A 137 0.65 9.91 -10.88
N ALA A 138 -0.49 10.31 -10.34
CA ALA A 138 -0.55 11.30 -9.27
C ALA A 138 0.16 10.79 -8.00
N GLY A 139 -0.07 9.54 -7.63
CA GLY A 139 0.64 8.88 -6.53
C GLY A 139 2.15 8.80 -6.77
N CYS A 140 2.59 8.49 -7.99
CA CYS A 140 4.02 8.50 -8.37
C CYS A 140 4.64 9.88 -8.18
N ALA A 141 3.96 10.95 -8.62
CA ALA A 141 4.44 12.31 -8.45
C ALA A 141 4.59 12.67 -6.96
N PHE A 142 3.60 12.29 -6.14
CA PHE A 142 3.66 12.47 -4.67
C PHE A 142 4.79 11.66 -4.04
N ALA A 143 4.95 10.40 -4.42
CA ALA A 143 6.01 9.52 -3.90
C ALA A 143 7.41 10.04 -4.26
N ILE A 144 7.62 10.55 -5.49
CA ILE A 144 8.87 11.19 -5.91
C ILE A 144 9.13 12.48 -5.13
N PHE A 145 8.11 13.32 -4.92
CA PHE A 145 8.23 14.52 -4.10
C PHE A 145 8.67 14.17 -2.68
N TYR A 146 8.05 13.16 -2.07
CA TYR A 146 8.37 12.74 -0.71
C TYR A 146 9.72 12.00 -0.63
N ALA A 147 10.09 11.22 -1.66
CA ALA A 147 11.41 10.61 -1.80
C ALA A 147 12.53 11.66 -1.77
N ASN A 148 12.33 12.79 -2.47
CA ASN A 148 13.28 13.91 -2.47
C ASN A 148 13.37 14.60 -1.10
N ARG A 149 12.23 14.75 -0.42
CA ARG A 149 12.16 15.39 0.91
C ARG A 149 12.90 14.58 1.96
N GLU A 150 12.62 13.28 2.03
CA GLU A 150 13.16 12.37 3.07
C GLU A 150 14.47 11.67 2.65
N ARG A 151 14.92 11.90 1.41
CA ARG A 151 16.08 11.21 0.80
C ARG A 151 15.98 9.69 0.92
N SER A 152 14.77 9.17 0.76
CA SER A 152 14.46 7.74 0.92
C SER A 152 14.36 7.04 -0.43
N PHE A 153 15.21 6.03 -0.64
CA PHE A 153 15.15 5.17 -1.81
C PHE A 153 13.82 4.42 -1.93
N LEU A 154 13.19 4.09 -0.80
CA LEU A 154 11.99 3.26 -0.75
C LEU A 154 10.79 3.93 -1.47
N PHE A 155 10.58 5.23 -1.26
CA PHE A 155 9.51 5.96 -1.95
C PHE A 155 9.78 6.12 -3.45
N LEU A 156 11.05 6.27 -3.83
CA LEU A 156 11.45 6.30 -5.23
C LEU A 156 11.21 4.93 -5.90
N LEU A 157 11.49 3.83 -5.18
CA LEU A 157 11.22 2.47 -5.63
C LEU A 157 9.72 2.24 -5.85
N TYR A 158 8.87 2.69 -4.94
CA TYR A 158 7.41 2.58 -5.13
C TYR A 158 6.96 3.33 -6.37
N ALA A 159 7.39 4.58 -6.55
CA ALA A 159 7.03 5.36 -7.73
C ALA A 159 7.48 4.67 -9.02
N PHE A 160 8.67 4.05 -9.01
CA PHE A 160 9.19 3.34 -10.17
C PHE A 160 8.40 2.06 -10.46
N VAL A 161 8.17 1.21 -9.46
CA VAL A 161 7.48 -0.08 -9.62
C VAL A 161 6.02 0.13 -10.05
N PHE A 162 5.28 0.97 -9.34
CA PHE A 162 3.86 1.19 -9.65
C PHE A 162 3.66 2.03 -10.91
N GLY A 163 4.56 2.97 -11.19
CA GLY A 163 4.61 3.68 -12.47
C GLY A 163 4.88 2.74 -13.65
N TYR A 164 5.77 1.77 -13.47
CA TYR A 164 6.03 0.73 -14.46
C TYR A 164 4.79 -0.15 -14.70
N ILE A 165 4.09 -0.58 -13.64
CA ILE A 165 2.85 -1.37 -13.76
C ILE A 165 1.79 -0.57 -14.53
N GLY A 166 1.56 0.69 -14.17
CA GLY A 166 0.60 1.55 -14.89
C GLY A 166 0.95 1.76 -16.35
N THR A 167 2.26 1.97 -16.66
CA THR A 167 2.72 2.14 -18.04
C THR A 167 2.60 0.84 -18.85
N THR A 168 2.91 -0.30 -18.23
CA THR A 168 2.77 -1.61 -18.88
C THR A 168 1.31 -1.90 -19.22
N TYR A 169 0.39 -1.63 -18.30
CA TYR A 169 -1.04 -1.78 -18.55
C TYR A 169 -1.50 -0.89 -19.72
N LEU A 170 -1.10 0.38 -19.72
CA LEU A 170 -1.40 1.31 -20.80
C LEU A 170 -0.87 0.80 -22.14
N MET A 171 0.36 0.30 -22.18
CA MET A 171 0.96 -0.29 -23.40
C MET A 171 0.19 -1.53 -23.86
N THR A 172 -0.27 -2.36 -22.92
CA THR A 172 -1.10 -3.54 -23.25
C THR A 172 -2.36 -3.12 -23.96
N VAL A 173 -3.12 -2.18 -23.39
CA VAL A 173 -4.41 -1.74 -23.94
C VAL A 173 -4.26 -0.98 -25.27
N LEU A 174 -3.24 -0.13 -25.42
CA LEU A 174 -3.12 0.73 -26.60
C LEU A 174 -2.33 0.12 -27.74
N VAL A 175 -1.35 -0.73 -27.47
CA VAL A 175 -0.34 -1.15 -28.45
C VAL A 175 -0.33 -2.65 -28.66
N PHE A 176 -0.30 -3.44 -27.59
CA PHE A 176 -0.08 -4.88 -27.71
C PHE A 176 -1.30 -5.63 -28.25
N ASP A 177 -2.50 -5.11 -28.06
CA ASP A 177 -3.72 -5.65 -28.69
C ASP A 177 -3.67 -5.52 -30.21
N SER A 178 -2.97 -4.49 -30.73
CA SER A 178 -2.83 -4.26 -32.18
C SER A 178 -1.59 -4.93 -32.76
N VAL A 179 -0.47 -4.97 -32.03
CA VAL A 179 0.83 -5.50 -32.47
C VAL A 179 1.49 -6.31 -31.36
N PRO A 180 1.13 -7.60 -31.18
CA PRO A 180 1.64 -8.43 -30.09
C PRO A 180 3.17 -8.63 -30.08
N GLU A 181 3.80 -8.55 -31.25
CA GLU A 181 5.26 -8.73 -31.40
C GLU A 181 6.08 -7.70 -30.61
N LEU A 182 5.51 -6.52 -30.35
CA LEU A 182 6.18 -5.45 -29.60
C LEU A 182 6.38 -5.78 -28.11
N ILE A 183 5.64 -6.75 -27.55
CA ILE A 183 5.81 -7.21 -26.16
C ILE A 183 7.26 -7.63 -25.90
N PHE A 184 7.87 -8.35 -26.82
CA PHE A 184 9.23 -8.83 -26.65
C PHE A 184 10.26 -7.68 -26.55
N TYR A 185 10.15 -6.69 -27.43
CA TYR A 185 11.02 -5.51 -27.41
C TYR A 185 10.81 -4.67 -26.16
N TYR A 186 9.56 -4.50 -25.75
CA TYR A 186 9.21 -3.80 -24.52
C TYR A 186 9.81 -4.49 -23.28
N ALA A 187 9.75 -5.82 -23.20
CA ALA A 187 10.31 -6.59 -22.09
C ALA A 187 11.84 -6.38 -21.98
N ILE A 188 12.57 -6.41 -23.10
CA ILE A 188 14.02 -6.15 -23.10
C ILE A 188 14.33 -4.72 -22.66
N LEU A 189 13.59 -3.72 -23.18
CA LEU A 189 13.78 -2.31 -22.84
C LEU A 189 13.49 -2.06 -21.35
N SER A 190 12.43 -2.68 -20.82
CA SER A 190 12.06 -2.53 -19.42
C SER A 190 13.09 -3.14 -18.48
N CYS A 191 13.66 -4.29 -18.79
CA CYS A 191 14.78 -4.87 -18.05
C CYS A 191 15.98 -3.92 -18.00
N GLY A 192 16.34 -3.30 -19.14
CA GLY A 192 17.38 -2.28 -19.21
C GLY A 192 17.06 -1.06 -18.32
N GLY A 193 15.80 -0.62 -18.32
CA GLY A 193 15.30 0.47 -17.47
C GLY A 193 15.43 0.17 -15.98
N PHE A 194 15.11 -1.06 -15.55
CA PHE A 194 15.30 -1.51 -14.17
C PHE A 194 16.76 -1.48 -13.73
N VAL A 195 17.66 -2.02 -14.56
CA VAL A 195 19.09 -2.01 -14.26
C VAL A 195 19.61 -0.57 -14.17
N TYR A 196 19.23 0.28 -15.14
CA TYR A 196 19.61 1.70 -15.13
C TYR A 196 19.10 2.41 -13.86
N PHE A 197 17.86 2.18 -13.45
CA PHE A 197 17.29 2.74 -12.23
C PHE A 197 18.10 2.34 -11.00
N ILE A 198 18.40 1.02 -10.83
CA ILE A 198 19.18 0.52 -9.67
C ILE A 198 20.59 1.11 -9.64
N VAL A 199 21.24 1.30 -10.80
CA VAL A 199 22.59 1.89 -10.84
C VAL A 199 22.57 3.39 -10.60
N SER A 200 21.55 4.09 -11.11
CA SER A 200 21.49 5.56 -11.12
C SER A 200 20.80 6.18 -9.91
N TYR A 201 20.12 5.41 -9.04
CA TYR A 201 19.34 6.00 -7.94
C TYR A 201 20.18 6.87 -6.98
N LYS A 202 21.46 6.54 -6.77
CA LYS A 202 22.35 7.32 -5.91
C LYS A 202 22.57 8.72 -6.48
N ASN A 203 22.67 8.86 -7.79
CA ASN A 203 22.86 10.14 -8.47
C ASN A 203 21.63 11.05 -8.36
N PHE A 204 20.45 10.47 -8.17
CA PHE A 204 19.20 11.21 -7.97
C PHE A 204 19.24 12.05 -6.69
N PHE A 205 19.80 11.50 -5.61
CA PHE A 205 19.92 12.20 -4.32
C PHE A 205 21.14 13.11 -4.21
N THR A 206 22.19 12.88 -5.00
CA THR A 206 23.44 13.65 -4.97
C THR A 206 23.38 14.95 -5.78
N ARG A 207 22.45 15.06 -6.73
CA ARG A 207 22.36 16.18 -7.69
C ARG A 207 21.81 17.50 -7.13
N LYS A 208 21.49 17.58 -5.84
CA LYS A 208 20.97 18.77 -5.14
C LYS A 208 21.85 19.17 -3.95
N VAL A 209 23.12 19.34 -4.16
CA VAL A 209 24.02 20.12 -3.27
C VAL A 209 24.52 21.32 -4.02
#